data_d8eefef42e9065416edbae87bce15c4c
#
_entry.id   d8eefef42e9065416edbae87bce15c4c
#
_cell.length_a   1.000
_cell.length_b   1.000
_cell.length_c   1.000
_cell.angle_alpha   90.00
_cell.angle_beta   90.00
_cell.angle_gamma   90.00
#
_symmetry.space_group_name_H-M   'P 1'
#
loop_
_entity.id
_entity.type
_entity.pdbx_description
1 polymer ?
#
loop_
_entity_poly.entity_id
_entity_poly.type
_entity_poly.pdbx_seq_one_letter_code
_entity_poly.pdbx_strand_id
1 'polypeptide(L)'
;MGHEFYVDKNVLVPRQDTETLVESALECMKAVKNPYILDMCTGSGCILISILKERADAHGTGVDLSDEALKVAVRNARTLEVAEHAEFVQSNLFSEMQNIVYGTEYMKRTAVKDTVKMTECENSNRNYSRAYDMIISNPPYIPTAEIEDLMDEVKLHDPRMALDGMEDGLYFY
;
A
#
# COMPACT_ATOMS: atom_id res chain seq x y z
N MET A 1 7.04 10.04 12.71
CA MET A 1 7.73 8.74 12.87
C MET A 1 9.18 8.76 12.36
N GLY A 2 9.59 9.71 11.54
CA GLY A 2 10.99 9.95 11.16
C GLY A 2 11.62 8.92 10.21
N HIS A 3 10.81 8.11 9.53
CA HIS A 3 11.31 7.21 8.49
C HIS A 3 11.52 7.96 7.18
N GLU A 4 12.63 7.71 6.49
CA GLU A 4 12.93 8.29 5.19
C GLU A 4 12.39 7.38 4.08
N PHE A 5 11.50 7.94 3.25
CA PHE A 5 10.94 7.26 2.08
C PHE A 5 11.51 7.82 0.79
N TYR A 6 11.91 6.93 -0.11
CA TYR A 6 12.14 7.30 -1.49
C TYR A 6 10.80 7.60 -2.18
N VAL A 7 10.75 8.70 -2.90
CA VAL A 7 9.61 9.11 -3.73
C VAL A 7 10.11 9.58 -5.10
N ASP A 8 9.29 9.41 -6.11
CA ASP A 8 9.51 9.93 -7.44
C ASP A 8 8.18 10.40 -8.05
N LYS A 9 8.18 10.76 -9.32
CA LYS A 9 7.01 11.27 -10.06
C LYS A 9 5.82 10.30 -10.14
N ASN A 10 5.99 9.05 -9.69
CA ASN A 10 4.96 8.01 -9.81
C ASN A 10 4.15 7.84 -8.51
N VAL A 11 4.53 8.49 -7.43
CA VAL A 11 3.88 8.37 -6.12
C VAL A 11 3.64 9.73 -5.47
N LEU A 12 2.57 9.81 -4.69
CA LEU A 12 2.30 10.97 -3.85
C LEU A 12 3.42 11.13 -2.81
N VAL A 13 3.90 12.35 -2.62
CA VAL A 13 4.81 12.66 -1.51
C VAL A 13 4.05 12.50 -0.19
N PRO A 14 4.53 11.66 0.75
CA PRO A 14 3.86 11.47 2.03
C PRO A 14 3.62 12.79 2.75
N ARG A 15 2.40 13.01 3.24
CA ARG A 15 1.99 14.22 3.96
C ARG A 15 1.96 13.96 5.46
N GLN A 16 2.04 15.02 6.25
CA GLN A 16 2.02 14.91 7.72
C GLN A 16 0.75 14.25 8.24
N ASP A 17 -0.39 14.47 7.59
CA ASP A 17 -1.68 13.85 7.95
C ASP A 17 -1.63 12.32 7.85
N THR A 18 -0.76 11.77 7.00
CA THR A 18 -0.52 10.32 6.90
C THR A 18 0.06 9.73 8.18
N GLU A 19 0.84 10.50 8.95
CA GLU A 19 1.34 10.03 10.26
C GLU A 19 0.20 9.82 11.25
N THR A 20 -0.80 10.71 11.27
CA THR A 20 -1.99 10.56 12.13
C THR A 20 -2.77 9.28 11.80
N LEU A 21 -2.86 8.94 10.50
CA LEU A 21 -3.51 7.70 10.06
C LEU A 21 -2.75 6.47 10.56
N VAL A 22 -1.43 6.46 10.46
CA VAL A 22 -0.58 5.37 10.97
C VAL A 22 -0.69 5.23 12.50
N GLU A 23 -0.64 6.35 13.24
CA GLU A 23 -0.77 6.33 14.70
C GLU A 23 -2.14 5.77 15.13
N SER A 24 -3.21 6.19 14.46
CA SER A 24 -4.57 5.69 14.71
C SER A 24 -4.67 4.19 14.43
N ALA A 25 -4.08 3.72 13.34
CA ALA A 25 -4.05 2.30 13.00
C ALA A 25 -3.30 1.47 14.05
N LEU A 26 -2.14 1.94 14.50
CA LEU A 26 -1.35 1.29 15.54
C LEU A 26 -2.13 1.16 16.86
N GLU A 27 -2.82 2.22 17.26
CA GLU A 27 -3.62 2.19 18.50
C GLU A 27 -4.83 1.23 18.36
N CYS A 28 -5.54 1.25 17.23
CA CYS A 28 -6.65 0.33 16.97
C CYS A 28 -6.22 -1.14 17.02
N MET A 29 -5.01 -1.44 16.55
CA MET A 29 -4.49 -2.81 16.50
C MET A 29 -3.70 -3.22 17.75
N LYS A 30 -3.61 -2.39 18.77
CA LYS A 30 -2.77 -2.60 19.96
C LYS A 30 -2.98 -3.95 20.66
N ALA A 31 -4.22 -4.44 20.69
CA ALA A 31 -4.59 -5.71 21.30
C ALA A 31 -4.52 -6.91 20.33
N VAL A 32 -4.35 -6.67 19.03
CA VAL A 32 -4.29 -7.72 18.01
C VAL A 32 -2.87 -8.26 17.94
N LYS A 33 -2.71 -9.58 18.04
CA LYS A 33 -1.41 -10.26 17.89
C LYS A 33 -1.20 -10.67 16.45
N ASN A 34 0.01 -10.42 15.94
CA ASN A 34 0.40 -10.70 14.55
C ASN A 34 -0.65 -10.17 13.55
N PRO A 35 -0.98 -8.86 13.59
CA PRO A 35 -2.03 -8.32 12.74
C PRO A 35 -1.66 -8.42 11.26
N TYR A 36 -2.67 -8.65 10.41
CA TYR A 36 -2.52 -8.65 8.97
C TYR A 36 -3.27 -7.45 8.37
N ILE A 37 -2.56 -6.58 7.67
CA ILE A 37 -3.05 -5.27 7.21
C ILE A 37 -3.18 -5.27 5.70
N LEU A 38 -4.26 -4.67 5.18
CA LEU A 38 -4.43 -4.32 3.78
C LEU A 38 -4.33 -2.81 3.62
N ASP A 39 -3.33 -2.34 2.88
CA ASP A 39 -3.16 -0.94 2.53
C ASP A 39 -3.59 -0.72 1.06
N MET A 40 -4.77 -0.13 0.88
CA MET A 40 -5.33 0.14 -0.45
C MET A 40 -4.88 1.51 -0.94
N CYS A 41 -4.51 1.58 -2.23
CA CYS A 41 -3.87 2.76 -2.83
C CYS A 41 -2.55 3.10 -2.12
N THR A 42 -1.71 2.07 -1.97
CA THR A 42 -0.52 2.11 -1.11
C THR A 42 0.54 3.13 -1.57
N GLY A 43 0.56 3.50 -2.85
CA GLY A 43 1.50 4.46 -3.42
C GLY A 43 2.95 4.10 -3.15
N SER A 44 3.66 4.94 -2.41
CA SER A 44 5.06 4.70 -1.99
C SER A 44 5.20 3.61 -0.92
N GLY A 45 4.09 3.05 -0.42
CA GLY A 45 4.08 2.11 0.69
C GLY A 45 4.21 2.76 2.07
N CYS A 46 4.16 4.08 2.17
CA CYS A 46 4.53 4.78 3.39
C CYS A 46 3.65 4.42 4.59
N ILE A 47 2.36 4.15 4.41
CA ILE A 47 1.45 3.75 5.49
C ILE A 47 1.80 2.35 5.97
N LEU A 48 1.73 1.36 5.08
CA LEU A 48 2.00 -0.03 5.42
C LEU A 48 3.38 -0.20 6.04
N ILE A 49 4.42 0.31 5.37
CA ILE A 49 5.81 0.18 5.80
C ILE A 49 6.03 0.82 7.17
N SER A 50 5.44 2.00 7.43
CA SER A 50 5.52 2.63 8.75
C SER A 50 4.90 1.76 9.84
N ILE A 51 3.73 1.16 9.58
CA ILE A 51 3.12 0.23 10.53
C ILE A 51 4.02 -0.98 10.78
N LEU A 52 4.58 -1.58 9.74
CA LEU A 52 5.47 -2.74 9.86
C LEU A 52 6.78 -2.43 10.60
N LYS A 53 7.29 -1.20 10.50
CA LYS A 53 8.46 -0.74 11.28
C LYS A 53 8.16 -0.64 12.77
N GLU A 54 6.99 -0.16 13.13
CA GLU A 54 6.57 0.01 14.52
C GLU A 54 6.06 -1.31 15.14
N ARG A 55 5.65 -2.27 14.32
CA ARG A 55 5.05 -3.55 14.72
C ARG A 55 5.73 -4.72 14.02
N ALA A 56 6.82 -5.21 14.61
CA ALA A 56 7.60 -6.33 14.05
C ALA A 56 6.83 -7.66 13.94
N ASP A 57 5.71 -7.80 14.65
CA ASP A 57 4.82 -8.95 14.55
C ASP A 57 3.74 -8.80 13.47
N ALA A 58 3.63 -7.63 12.84
CA ALA A 58 2.64 -7.36 11.80
C ALA A 58 3.10 -7.86 10.43
N HIS A 59 2.13 -8.17 9.59
CA HIS A 59 2.30 -8.45 8.16
C HIS A 59 1.27 -7.66 7.36
N GLY A 60 1.51 -7.44 6.08
CA GLY A 60 0.50 -6.76 5.28
C GLY A 60 0.70 -6.84 3.79
N THR A 61 -0.36 -6.45 3.08
CA THR A 61 -0.40 -6.35 1.63
C THR A 61 -0.68 -4.90 1.25
N GLY A 62 0.20 -4.31 0.45
CA GLY A 62 -0.02 -3.02 -0.21
C GLY A 62 -0.59 -3.25 -1.61
N VAL A 63 -1.66 -2.56 -1.94
CA VAL A 63 -2.33 -2.66 -3.23
C VAL A 63 -2.33 -1.32 -3.93
N ASP A 64 -1.98 -1.30 -5.20
CA ASP A 64 -2.06 -0.11 -6.03
C ASP A 64 -2.43 -0.49 -7.48
N LEU A 65 -3.04 0.45 -8.19
CA LEU A 65 -3.31 0.30 -9.62
C LEU A 65 -2.04 0.47 -10.45
N SER A 66 -1.11 1.30 -9.98
CA SER A 66 0.13 1.66 -10.66
C SER A 66 1.25 0.69 -10.33
N ASP A 67 1.70 -0.07 -11.33
CA ASP A 67 2.89 -0.92 -11.24
C ASP A 67 4.16 -0.10 -10.88
N GLU A 68 4.25 1.14 -11.38
CA GLU A 68 5.38 2.02 -11.08
C GLU A 68 5.38 2.48 -9.61
N ALA A 69 4.20 2.74 -9.03
CA ALA A 69 4.07 3.03 -7.60
C ALA A 69 4.50 1.82 -6.75
N LEU A 70 4.07 0.62 -7.13
CA LEU A 70 4.48 -0.61 -6.43
C LEU A 70 5.99 -0.85 -6.47
N LYS A 71 6.68 -0.49 -7.55
CA LYS A 71 8.15 -0.54 -7.61
C LYS A 71 8.80 0.37 -6.56
N VAL A 72 8.23 1.55 -6.36
CA VAL A 72 8.67 2.48 -5.30
C VAL A 72 8.41 1.87 -3.93
N ALA A 73 7.22 1.31 -3.69
CA ALA A 73 6.88 0.67 -2.42
C ALA A 73 7.81 -0.51 -2.09
N VAL A 74 8.08 -1.39 -3.06
CA VAL A 74 9.03 -2.50 -2.91
C VAL A 74 10.44 -2.00 -2.56
N ARG A 75 10.90 -0.93 -3.22
CA ARG A 75 12.20 -0.30 -2.90
C ARG A 75 12.23 0.20 -1.46
N ASN A 76 11.20 0.91 -1.04
CA ASN A 76 11.08 1.45 0.33
C ASN A 76 11.04 0.33 1.37
N ALA A 77 10.26 -0.73 1.14
CA ALA A 77 10.19 -1.88 2.04
C ALA A 77 11.54 -2.56 2.24
N ARG A 78 12.35 -2.64 1.18
CA ARG A 78 13.72 -3.17 1.26
C ARG A 78 14.64 -2.25 2.02
N THR A 79 14.63 -0.95 1.69
CA THR A 79 15.48 0.06 2.34
C THR A 79 15.19 0.15 3.82
N LEU A 80 13.93 0.02 4.22
CA LEU A 80 13.48 0.05 5.60
C LEU A 80 13.41 -1.35 6.27
N GLU A 81 13.93 -2.40 5.60
CA GLU A 81 14.12 -3.74 6.16
C GLU A 81 12.82 -4.42 6.65
N VAL A 82 11.69 -4.18 5.94
CA VAL A 82 10.40 -4.83 6.23
C VAL A 82 9.87 -5.67 5.06
N ALA A 83 10.70 -5.91 4.04
CA ALA A 83 10.28 -6.60 2.82
C ALA A 83 9.79 -8.04 3.05
N GLU A 84 10.22 -8.69 4.11
CA GLU A 84 9.77 -10.05 4.47
C GLU A 84 8.37 -10.08 5.11
N HIS A 85 7.89 -8.91 5.54
CA HIS A 85 6.59 -8.73 6.18
C HIS A 85 5.55 -8.07 5.25
N ALA A 86 5.99 -7.60 4.05
CA ALA A 86 5.16 -6.85 3.13
C ALA A 86 5.03 -7.58 1.78
N GLU A 87 3.81 -7.68 1.29
CA GLU A 87 3.50 -8.04 -0.10
C GLU A 87 2.97 -6.83 -0.85
N PHE A 88 3.24 -6.74 -2.16
CA PHE A 88 2.72 -5.67 -3.00
C PHE A 88 2.06 -6.25 -4.24
N VAL A 89 0.81 -5.85 -4.51
CA VAL A 89 -0.05 -6.44 -5.53
C VAL A 89 -0.67 -5.36 -6.39
N GLN A 90 -0.54 -5.51 -7.71
CA GLN A 90 -1.24 -4.65 -8.64
C GLN A 90 -2.72 -5.06 -8.74
N SER A 91 -3.62 -4.13 -8.40
CA SER A 91 -5.06 -4.36 -8.50
C SER A 91 -5.82 -3.04 -8.60
N ASN A 92 -6.93 -3.07 -9.32
CA ASN A 92 -7.91 -2.01 -9.24
C ASN A 92 -8.82 -2.26 -8.02
N LEU A 93 -8.47 -1.64 -6.89
CA LEU A 93 -9.09 -1.91 -5.60
C LEU A 93 -9.11 -3.42 -5.31
N PHE A 94 -10.29 -3.99 -5.11
CA PHE A 94 -10.49 -5.40 -4.77
C PHE A 94 -10.59 -6.35 -5.98
N SER A 95 -10.48 -5.85 -7.23
CA SER A 95 -10.79 -6.66 -8.42
C SER A 95 -9.91 -7.90 -8.56
N GLU A 96 -8.63 -7.80 -8.21
CA GLU A 96 -7.69 -8.92 -8.26
C GLU A 96 -7.53 -9.62 -6.90
N MET A 97 -8.10 -9.03 -5.83
CA MET A 97 -8.00 -9.57 -4.47
C MET A 97 -8.77 -10.89 -4.28
N GLN A 98 -9.78 -11.17 -5.09
CA GLN A 98 -10.55 -12.42 -5.03
C GLN A 98 -9.66 -13.65 -5.17
N ASN A 99 -8.55 -13.54 -5.89
CA ASN A 99 -7.60 -14.62 -6.10
C ASN A 99 -6.58 -14.76 -4.96
N ILE A 100 -6.36 -13.69 -4.21
CA ILE A 100 -5.50 -13.70 -3.00
C ILE A 100 -6.24 -14.38 -1.84
N VAL A 101 -7.56 -14.21 -1.78
CA VAL A 101 -8.41 -14.86 -0.77
C VAL A 101 -8.62 -16.35 -1.06
N TYR A 102 -8.53 -16.78 -2.33
CA TYR A 102 -8.95 -18.12 -2.75
C TYR A 102 -7.85 -19.04 -3.30
N GLY A 103 -6.56 -18.66 -3.35
CA GLY A 103 -5.57 -19.65 -3.69
C GLY A 103 -4.29 -19.26 -4.42
N THR A 104 -3.35 -20.11 -4.24
CA THR A 104 -1.92 -20.09 -4.57
C THR A 104 -1.56 -20.02 -6.07
N GLU A 105 -2.49 -20.10 -6.99
CA GLU A 105 -2.20 -20.20 -8.42
C GLU A 105 -2.00 -18.84 -9.12
N TYR A 106 -2.56 -17.79 -8.54
CA TYR A 106 -2.48 -16.43 -9.10
C TYR A 106 -1.15 -15.72 -8.79
N MET A 107 -0.53 -16.01 -7.68
CA MET A 107 0.78 -15.45 -7.28
C MET A 107 1.88 -15.69 -8.34
N LYS A 108 1.70 -16.66 -9.23
CA LYS A 108 2.67 -16.99 -10.30
C LYS A 108 2.52 -16.10 -11.54
N ARG A 109 1.43 -15.33 -11.70
CA ARG A 109 1.12 -14.61 -12.94
C ARG A 109 1.39 -13.10 -12.90
N THR A 110 1.34 -12.47 -11.74
CA THR A 110 1.41 -11.01 -11.58
C THR A 110 2.58 -10.52 -10.73
N ALA A 111 3.44 -11.41 -10.25
CA ALA A 111 4.70 -10.99 -9.65
C ALA A 111 5.47 -10.14 -10.65
N VAL A 112 5.74 -8.90 -10.29
CA VAL A 112 6.68 -8.01 -10.99
C VAL A 112 7.96 -8.81 -11.21
N LYS A 113 8.21 -9.21 -12.45
CA LYS A 113 9.10 -10.30 -12.87
C LYS A 113 10.57 -10.17 -12.44
N ASP A 114 10.98 -9.05 -11.84
CA ASP A 114 12.40 -8.75 -11.68
C ASP A 114 12.87 -8.43 -10.27
N THR A 115 12.04 -8.53 -9.21
CA THR A 115 12.53 -7.90 -7.98
C THR A 115 12.31 -8.62 -6.66
N VAL A 116 11.48 -9.60 -6.56
CA VAL A 116 11.42 -10.42 -5.35
C VAL A 116 11.66 -11.85 -5.80
N LYS A 117 12.85 -12.42 -5.52
CA LYS A 117 12.96 -13.87 -5.42
C LYS A 117 11.92 -14.27 -4.39
N MET A 118 10.81 -14.81 -4.85
CA MET A 118 9.99 -15.62 -3.99
C MET A 118 10.89 -16.73 -3.51
N THR A 119 11.46 -16.59 -2.33
CA THR A 119 11.92 -17.74 -1.58
C THR A 119 10.69 -18.63 -1.51
N GLU A 120 10.76 -19.77 -2.17
CA GLU A 120 9.83 -20.86 -1.96
C GLU A 120 9.82 -21.08 -0.43
N CYS A 121 8.87 -20.45 0.25
CA CYS A 121 8.54 -20.82 1.61
C CYS A 121 7.91 -22.20 1.49
N GLU A 122 8.75 -23.22 1.54
CA GLU A 122 8.36 -24.62 1.77
C GLU A 122 7.75 -24.80 3.17
N ASN A 123 6.78 -23.99 3.53
CA ASN A 123 5.90 -24.25 4.65
C ASN A 123 4.46 -24.14 4.17
N SER A 124 4.06 -25.22 3.49
CA SER A 124 2.77 -25.51 2.90
C SER A 124 1.61 -25.65 3.90
N ASN A 125 1.57 -24.87 4.97
CA ASN A 125 0.46 -24.87 5.93
C ASN A 125 -0.03 -23.45 6.30
N ARG A 126 0.23 -22.43 5.50
CA ARG A 126 -0.54 -21.20 5.62
C ARG A 126 -1.88 -21.40 4.93
N ASN A 127 -2.90 -21.66 5.74
CA ASN A 127 -4.29 -21.53 5.31
C ASN A 127 -4.50 -20.08 4.84
N TYR A 128 -4.56 -19.85 3.53
CA TYR A 128 -4.81 -18.54 2.88
C TYR A 128 -6.24 -18.02 3.07
N SER A 129 -6.94 -18.47 4.09
CA SER A 129 -8.24 -17.94 4.53
C SER A 129 -8.12 -16.94 5.66
N ARG A 130 -6.93 -16.35 5.88
CA ARG A 130 -6.79 -15.33 6.92
C ARG A 130 -7.38 -14.03 6.43
N ALA A 131 -8.46 -13.60 7.06
CA ALA A 131 -9.03 -12.27 6.86
C ALA A 131 -8.02 -11.20 7.32
N TYR A 132 -8.02 -10.05 6.68
CA TYR A 132 -7.28 -8.89 7.18
C TYR A 132 -7.89 -8.42 8.50
N ASP A 133 -7.04 -8.11 9.46
CA ASP A 133 -7.45 -7.53 10.74
C ASP A 133 -7.77 -6.03 10.60
N MET A 134 -7.19 -5.37 9.58
CA MET A 134 -7.40 -3.97 9.27
C MET A 134 -7.28 -3.71 7.77
N ILE A 135 -8.16 -2.88 7.26
CA ILE A 135 -8.05 -2.25 5.94
C ILE A 135 -7.81 -0.77 6.16
N ILE A 136 -6.77 -0.24 5.54
CA ILE A 136 -6.41 1.18 5.61
C ILE A 136 -6.28 1.70 4.18
N SER A 137 -6.64 2.95 3.96
CA SER A 137 -6.53 3.57 2.63
C SER A 137 -6.39 5.07 2.73
N ASN A 138 -5.58 5.64 1.84
CA ASN A 138 -5.56 7.06 1.53
C ASN A 138 -5.75 7.20 0.01
N PRO A 139 -6.96 6.97 -0.51
CA PRO A 139 -7.23 6.99 -1.94
C PRO A 139 -7.25 8.42 -2.48
N PRO A 140 -7.19 8.62 -3.81
CA PRO A 140 -7.45 9.92 -4.43
C PRO A 140 -8.84 10.43 -4.05
N TYR A 141 -8.91 11.71 -3.64
CA TYR A 141 -10.17 12.32 -3.14
C TYR A 141 -10.42 13.75 -3.64
N ILE A 142 -9.58 14.27 -4.54
CA ILE A 142 -9.76 15.63 -5.06
C ILE A 142 -10.69 15.56 -6.28
N PRO A 143 -11.79 16.32 -6.32
CA PRO A 143 -12.63 16.40 -7.50
C PRO A 143 -11.82 16.81 -8.73
N THR A 144 -12.07 16.17 -9.87
CA THR A 144 -11.31 16.42 -11.11
C THR A 144 -11.26 17.92 -11.47
N ALA A 145 -12.36 18.64 -11.23
CA ALA A 145 -12.45 20.08 -11.55
C ALA A 145 -11.54 20.95 -10.65
N GLU A 146 -11.21 20.50 -9.45
CA GLU A 146 -10.40 21.25 -8.48
C GLU A 146 -8.90 21.00 -8.64
N ILE A 147 -8.49 20.00 -9.41
CA ILE A 147 -7.07 19.65 -9.58
C ILE A 147 -6.27 20.82 -10.19
N GLU A 148 -6.88 21.57 -11.11
CA GLU A 148 -6.20 22.70 -11.77
C GLU A 148 -5.99 23.90 -10.83
N ASP A 149 -6.75 23.99 -9.75
CA ASP A 149 -6.67 25.04 -8.73
C ASP A 149 -5.66 24.72 -7.61
N LEU A 150 -5.08 23.52 -7.63
CA LEU A 150 -4.07 23.13 -6.64
C LEU A 150 -2.79 23.94 -6.78
N MET A 151 -2.06 24.04 -5.66
CA MET A 151 -0.73 24.66 -5.66
C MET A 151 0.21 23.97 -6.67
N ASP A 152 1.08 24.72 -7.30
CA ASP A 152 2.00 24.20 -8.30
C ASP A 152 2.89 23.07 -7.78
N GLU A 153 3.28 23.10 -6.51
CA GLU A 153 4.04 22.00 -5.88
C GLU A 153 3.30 20.66 -5.94
N VAL A 154 1.99 20.66 -5.74
CA VAL A 154 1.17 19.44 -5.82
C VAL A 154 0.93 19.06 -7.28
N LYS A 155 0.45 20.01 -8.06
CA LYS A 155 0.03 19.81 -9.46
C LYS A 155 1.17 19.36 -10.38
N LEU A 156 2.40 19.86 -10.16
CA LEU A 156 3.56 19.58 -11.02
C LEU A 156 4.38 18.36 -10.58
N HIS A 157 4.28 17.96 -9.34
CA HIS A 157 5.14 16.90 -8.77
C HIS A 157 4.40 15.62 -8.40
N ASP A 158 3.16 15.72 -7.96
CA ASP A 158 2.37 14.54 -7.62
C ASP A 158 1.66 13.97 -8.85
N PRO A 159 1.61 12.65 -9.04
CA PRO A 159 0.93 12.06 -10.20
C PRO A 159 -0.58 12.34 -10.14
N ARG A 160 -1.16 12.80 -11.25
CA ARG A 160 -2.60 13.10 -11.34
C ARG A 160 -3.47 11.94 -10.84
N MET A 161 -3.08 10.70 -11.15
CA MET A 161 -3.80 9.50 -10.72
C MET A 161 -3.87 9.35 -9.19
N ALA A 162 -2.90 9.89 -8.46
CA ALA A 162 -2.91 9.86 -6.99
C ALA A 162 -3.73 11.00 -6.37
N LEU A 163 -4.20 11.95 -7.18
CA LEU A 163 -4.98 13.12 -6.74
C LEU A 163 -6.46 13.00 -7.12
N ASP A 164 -6.74 12.48 -8.33
CA ASP A 164 -8.04 12.55 -8.98
C ASP A 164 -9.05 11.55 -8.41
N GLY A 165 -9.93 12.04 -7.55
CA GLY A 165 -11.06 11.32 -6.97
C GLY A 165 -12.32 11.31 -7.85
N MET A 166 -12.18 11.64 -9.16
CA MET A 166 -13.24 11.75 -10.15
C MET A 166 -14.20 12.93 -9.91
N GLU A 167 -15.44 12.83 -10.39
CA GLU A 167 -16.37 13.96 -10.48
C GLU A 167 -16.59 14.68 -9.14
N ASP A 168 -16.80 13.94 -8.07
CA ASP A 168 -17.14 14.45 -6.74
C ASP A 168 -16.08 14.16 -5.65
N GLY A 169 -14.95 13.55 -6.04
CA GLY A 169 -13.90 13.13 -5.10
C GLY A 169 -14.24 11.87 -4.29
N LEU A 170 -15.38 11.22 -4.51
CA LEU A 170 -15.86 10.09 -3.70
C LEU A 170 -15.82 8.74 -4.44
N TYR A 171 -15.25 8.69 -5.64
CA TYR A 171 -15.27 7.48 -6.48
C TYR A 171 -14.65 6.24 -5.80
N PHE A 172 -13.70 6.43 -4.89
CA PHE A 172 -12.99 5.34 -4.21
C PHE A 172 -13.55 5.01 -2.83
N TYR A 173 -14.64 5.66 -2.40
CA TYR A 173 -15.32 5.44 -1.13
C TYR A 173 -16.68 4.78 -1.36
#